data_30876f036af4fe0b2263269f1c1f3896
#
_entry.id   30876f036af4fe0b2263269f1c1f3896
#
_cell.length_a   1.000
_cell.length_b   1.000
_cell.length_c   1.000
_cell.angle_alpha   90.00
_cell.angle_beta   90.00
_cell.angle_gamma   90.00
#
_symmetry.space_group_name_H-M   'P 1'
#
loop_
_entity.id
_entity.type
_entity.pdbx_description
1 polymer ?
#
loop_
_entity_poly.entity_id
_entity_poly.type
_entity_poly.pdbx_seq_one_letter_code
_entity_poly.pdbx_strand_id
1 'polypeptide(L)'
;MGDAFYYADEFNLSWLPTLRALWSPKGQQVMIPTPAQPDRRYGIGAVNYHTGETVVHFQRRKRRKEVAHLLEALLAKHPTGTIYVAWDNASTHQDDEVEAVVRAAAGRLVLLYLPTYSPWLNPIEMLWRHFRREVTHCELFASVKALLAAATAFFARYNRDPQQTLSVIGAKPAIAA
;
A
#
# COMPACT_ATOMS: atom_id res chain seq x y z
N MET A 1 -3.51 3.77 25.04
CA MET A 1 -3.13 3.47 23.65
C MET A 1 -1.88 4.28 23.37
N GLY A 2 -0.78 3.64 22.95
CA GLY A 2 0.49 4.31 22.69
C GLY A 2 0.55 4.94 21.29
N ASP A 3 1.70 5.50 20.95
CA ASP A 3 1.98 6.06 19.64
C ASP A 3 1.97 4.97 18.55
N ALA A 4 1.64 5.36 17.32
CA ALA A 4 1.61 4.47 16.16
C ALA A 4 2.63 4.92 15.11
N PHE A 5 3.32 3.96 14.49
CA PHE A 5 4.27 4.22 13.44
C PHE A 5 3.88 3.49 12.15
N TYR A 6 3.68 4.26 11.09
CA TYR A 6 3.28 3.77 9.79
C TYR A 6 4.33 4.06 8.72
N TYR A 7 4.51 3.11 7.83
CA TYR A 7 5.08 3.36 6.51
C TYR A 7 3.96 3.46 5.49
N ALA A 8 3.99 4.48 4.66
CA ALA A 8 2.97 4.73 3.66
C ALA A 8 3.57 4.91 2.27
N ASP A 9 2.81 4.55 1.24
CA ASP A 9 3.22 4.66 -0.15
C ASP A 9 2.04 4.47 -1.10
N GLU A 10 2.24 4.78 -2.39
CA GLU A 10 1.31 4.60 -3.47
C GLU A 10 1.80 3.52 -4.45
N PHE A 11 0.88 2.75 -5.01
CA PHE A 11 1.21 1.77 -6.03
C PHE A 11 0.22 1.78 -7.19
N ASN A 12 0.70 1.38 -8.36
CA ASN A 12 -0.13 1.22 -9.54
C ASN A 12 -0.75 -0.17 -9.57
N LEU A 13 -2.03 -0.22 -9.91
CA LEU A 13 -2.80 -1.43 -10.14
C LEU A 13 -3.32 -1.42 -11.58
N SER A 14 -2.67 -2.19 -12.45
CA SER A 14 -3.04 -2.30 -13.86
C SER A 14 -3.96 -3.49 -14.08
N TRP A 15 -5.00 -3.31 -14.91
CA TRP A 15 -5.82 -4.41 -15.39
C TRP A 15 -5.07 -5.30 -16.39
N LEU A 16 -4.04 -4.77 -17.06
CA LEU A 16 -3.12 -5.60 -17.84
C LEU A 16 -2.34 -6.52 -16.91
N PRO A 17 -2.28 -7.83 -17.21
CA PRO A 17 -1.46 -8.78 -16.46
C PRO A 17 -0.01 -8.32 -16.40
N THR A 18 0.59 -8.38 -15.21
CA THR A 18 2.01 -8.12 -15.06
C THR A 18 2.77 -9.38 -15.47
N LEU A 19 3.59 -9.29 -16.51
CA LEU A 19 4.36 -10.43 -16.99
C LEU A 19 5.56 -10.70 -16.09
N ARG A 20 5.84 -11.98 -15.86
CA ARG A 20 6.98 -12.49 -15.12
C ARG A 20 7.55 -13.71 -15.81
N ALA A 21 8.82 -14.04 -15.53
CA ALA A 21 9.39 -15.31 -15.93
C ALA A 21 8.61 -16.48 -15.31
N LEU A 22 8.19 -17.41 -16.14
CA LEU A 22 7.47 -18.63 -15.75
C LEU A 22 8.26 -19.85 -16.24
N TRP A 23 8.20 -20.93 -15.46
CA TRP A 23 8.66 -22.22 -15.93
C TRP A 23 7.66 -22.80 -16.91
N SER A 24 8.15 -23.27 -18.06
CA SER A 24 7.35 -23.92 -19.11
C SER A 24 8.15 -25.09 -19.69
N PRO A 25 7.51 -26.15 -20.17
CA PRO A 25 8.19 -27.17 -20.93
C PRO A 25 8.94 -26.59 -22.12
N LYS A 26 10.12 -27.15 -22.43
CA LYS A 26 10.97 -26.68 -23.53
C LYS A 26 10.17 -26.65 -24.84
N GLY A 27 10.21 -25.52 -25.54
CA GLY A 27 9.49 -25.32 -26.80
C GLY A 27 8.02 -24.89 -26.66
N GLN A 28 7.50 -24.73 -25.43
CA GLN A 28 6.14 -24.24 -25.20
C GLN A 28 6.19 -22.80 -24.64
N GLN A 29 5.60 -21.86 -25.39
CA GLN A 29 5.46 -20.49 -24.94
C GLN A 29 4.16 -20.34 -24.13
N VAL A 30 4.26 -19.80 -22.91
CA VAL A 30 3.08 -19.44 -22.11
C VAL A 30 2.47 -18.16 -22.67
N MET A 31 1.23 -18.23 -23.09
CA MET A 31 0.45 -17.09 -23.58
C MET A 31 -0.47 -16.59 -22.47
N ILE A 32 -0.34 -15.31 -22.11
CA ILE A 32 -1.21 -14.65 -21.13
C ILE A 32 -2.20 -13.78 -21.90
N PRO A 33 -3.52 -14.07 -21.84
CA PRO A 33 -4.51 -13.20 -22.44
C PRO A 33 -4.47 -11.80 -21.85
N THR A 34 -4.68 -10.79 -22.68
CA THR A 34 -4.67 -9.39 -22.24
C THR A 34 -5.95 -8.69 -22.73
N PRO A 35 -6.52 -7.75 -21.94
CA PRO A 35 -7.65 -6.95 -22.40
C PRO A 35 -7.22 -6.01 -23.54
N ALA A 36 -8.14 -5.72 -24.44
CA ALA A 36 -7.88 -4.86 -25.60
C ALA A 36 -7.56 -3.41 -25.22
N GLN A 37 -8.06 -2.94 -24.07
CA GLN A 37 -7.82 -1.58 -23.59
C GLN A 37 -7.21 -1.62 -22.18
N PRO A 38 -6.10 -0.89 -21.94
CA PRO A 38 -5.53 -0.78 -20.61
C PRO A 38 -6.44 0.08 -19.72
N ASP A 39 -6.72 -0.40 -18.52
CA ASP A 39 -7.29 0.42 -17.45
C ASP A 39 -6.36 0.36 -16.22
N ARG A 40 -6.22 1.48 -15.54
CA ARG A 40 -5.35 1.61 -14.38
C ARG A 40 -6.15 2.10 -13.18
N ARG A 41 -5.78 1.56 -12.04
CA ARG A 41 -6.18 2.05 -10.71
C ARG A 41 -4.93 2.35 -9.91
N TYR A 42 -5.12 3.10 -8.86
CA TYR A 42 -4.04 3.46 -7.94
C TYR A 42 -4.43 2.98 -6.56
N GLY A 43 -3.51 2.33 -5.88
CA GLY A 43 -3.61 2.06 -4.47
C GLY A 43 -2.78 3.08 -3.71
N ILE A 44 -3.30 3.53 -2.58
CA ILE A 44 -2.56 4.27 -1.57
C ILE A 44 -2.75 3.55 -0.25
N GLY A 45 -1.70 3.33 0.50
CA GLY A 45 -1.83 2.60 1.74
C GLY A 45 -0.74 2.88 2.75
N ALA A 46 -1.02 2.44 3.96
CA ALA A 46 -0.09 2.51 5.07
C ALA A 46 -0.07 1.15 5.80
N VAL A 47 1.09 0.77 6.30
CA VAL A 47 1.30 -0.40 7.15
C VAL A 47 1.82 0.04 8.51
N ASN A 48 1.16 -0.40 9.57
CA ASN A 48 1.67 -0.20 10.92
C ASN A 48 2.87 -1.11 11.15
N TYR A 49 4.03 -0.52 11.43
CA TYR A 49 5.29 -1.27 11.57
C TYR A 49 5.34 -2.17 12.81
N HIS A 50 4.53 -1.88 13.82
CA HIS A 50 4.50 -2.66 15.06
C HIS A 50 3.42 -3.74 15.05
N THR A 51 2.25 -3.44 14.48
CA THR A 51 1.13 -4.39 14.49
C THR A 51 1.00 -5.20 13.21
N GLY A 52 1.50 -4.70 12.07
CA GLY A 52 1.33 -5.28 10.74
C GLY A 52 -0.02 -4.97 10.09
N GLU A 53 -0.91 -4.24 10.78
CA GLU A 53 -2.18 -3.84 10.20
C GLU A 53 -1.98 -2.86 9.04
N THR A 54 -2.80 -3.02 7.99
CA THR A 54 -2.77 -2.18 6.81
C THR A 54 -4.03 -1.38 6.63
N VAL A 55 -3.90 -0.16 6.11
CA VAL A 55 -5.00 0.65 5.59
C VAL A 55 -4.70 0.91 4.13
N VAL A 56 -5.58 0.47 3.22
CA VAL A 56 -5.37 0.60 1.77
C VAL A 56 -6.64 1.09 1.10
N HIS A 57 -6.51 2.13 0.30
CA HIS A 57 -7.59 2.71 -0.50
C HIS A 57 -7.28 2.57 -1.98
N PHE A 58 -8.30 2.28 -2.81
CA PHE A 58 -8.17 2.16 -4.26
C PHE A 58 -8.88 3.31 -4.96
N GLN A 59 -8.18 3.95 -5.92
CA GLN A 59 -8.63 5.17 -6.58
C GLN A 59 -8.49 5.07 -8.10
N ARG A 60 -9.32 5.85 -8.83
CA ARG A 60 -9.23 5.97 -10.29
C ARG A 60 -8.06 6.83 -10.73
N ARG A 61 -7.69 7.80 -9.93
CA ARG A 61 -6.65 8.79 -10.24
C ARG A 61 -5.77 9.00 -9.02
N LYS A 62 -4.51 9.29 -9.26
CA LYS A 62 -3.55 9.71 -8.25
C LYS A 62 -3.80 11.21 -7.97
N ARG A 63 -4.35 11.53 -6.81
CA ARG A 63 -4.66 12.91 -6.41
C ARG A 63 -4.23 13.13 -4.96
N ARG A 64 -3.90 14.36 -4.64
CA ARG A 64 -3.46 14.83 -3.32
C ARG A 64 -4.48 14.55 -2.22
N LYS A 65 -5.76 14.80 -2.51
CA LYS A 65 -6.83 14.51 -1.55
C LYS A 65 -6.93 13.03 -1.13
N GLU A 66 -6.41 12.12 -1.93
CA GLU A 66 -6.38 10.70 -1.59
C GLU A 66 -5.36 10.43 -0.48
N VAL A 67 -4.25 11.19 -0.47
CA VAL A 67 -3.28 11.20 0.63
C VAL A 67 -3.94 11.73 1.90
N ALA A 68 -4.62 12.88 1.82
CA ALA A 68 -5.35 13.46 2.94
C ALA A 68 -6.36 12.48 3.53
N HIS A 69 -7.17 11.80 2.71
CA HIS A 69 -8.13 10.78 3.15
C HIS A 69 -7.46 9.59 3.85
N LEU A 70 -6.27 9.15 3.39
CA LEU A 70 -5.53 8.11 4.10
C LEU A 70 -5.11 8.58 5.49
N LEU A 71 -4.58 9.80 5.61
CA LEU A 71 -4.16 10.37 6.88
C LEU A 71 -5.35 10.55 7.85
N GLU A 72 -6.49 11.01 7.34
CA GLU A 72 -7.74 11.08 8.11
C GLU A 72 -8.19 9.70 8.61
N ALA A 73 -8.10 8.67 7.77
CA ALA A 73 -8.43 7.30 8.16
C ALA A 73 -7.50 6.78 9.27
N LEU A 74 -6.20 7.12 9.22
CA LEU A 74 -5.26 6.78 10.29
C LEU A 74 -5.59 7.52 11.59
N LEU A 75 -5.94 8.81 11.52
CA LEU A 75 -6.36 9.59 12.69
C LEU A 75 -7.65 9.04 13.33
N ALA A 76 -8.62 8.63 12.51
CA ALA A 76 -9.85 8.01 12.98
C ALA A 76 -9.60 6.65 13.67
N LYS A 77 -8.64 5.88 13.15
CA LYS A 77 -8.23 4.59 13.73
C LYS A 77 -7.52 4.75 15.08
N HIS A 78 -6.83 5.86 15.29
CA HIS A 78 -6.09 6.18 16.50
C HIS A 78 -6.66 7.45 17.15
N PRO A 79 -7.73 7.38 17.95
CA PRO A 79 -8.33 8.57 18.56
C PRO A 79 -7.41 9.24 19.59
N THR A 80 -6.40 8.54 20.10
CA THR A 80 -5.41 9.03 21.06
C THR A 80 -3.99 8.65 20.64
N GLY A 81 -2.97 9.33 21.19
CA GLY A 81 -1.57 9.11 20.87
C GLY A 81 -1.12 9.85 19.61
N THR A 82 0.16 9.78 19.33
CA THR A 82 0.79 10.39 18.15
C THR A 82 0.93 9.35 17.05
N ILE A 83 0.65 9.75 15.82
CA ILE A 83 0.81 8.93 14.62
C ILE A 83 2.00 9.48 13.84
N TYR A 84 3.02 8.67 13.67
CA TYR A 84 4.17 8.95 12.82
C TYR A 84 3.96 8.24 11.49
N VAL A 85 4.07 8.96 10.39
CA VAL A 85 3.93 8.40 9.03
C VAL A 85 5.20 8.66 8.25
N ALA A 86 5.98 7.60 8.01
CA ALA A 86 7.13 7.64 7.14
C ALA A 86 6.68 7.48 5.68
N TRP A 87 7.10 8.40 4.82
CA TRP A 87 6.66 8.50 3.45
C TRP A 87 7.83 8.86 2.52
N ASP A 88 7.71 8.53 1.23
CA ASP A 88 8.66 9.02 0.27
C ASP A 88 8.53 10.55 0.07
N ASN A 89 9.59 11.18 -0.42
CA ASN A 89 9.62 12.63 -0.63
C ASN A 89 9.01 13.03 -1.97
N ALA A 90 7.80 12.52 -2.29
CA ALA A 90 7.10 12.91 -3.50
C ALA A 90 6.40 14.27 -3.32
N SER A 91 6.42 15.10 -4.38
CA SER A 91 5.81 16.44 -4.38
C SER A 91 4.31 16.46 -4.07
N THR A 92 3.63 15.32 -4.22
CA THR A 92 2.21 15.15 -3.89
C THR A 92 1.92 15.12 -2.39
N HIS A 93 2.95 15.01 -1.55
CA HIS A 93 2.82 14.92 -0.10
C HIS A 93 3.02 16.27 0.62
N GLN A 94 3.40 17.31 -0.13
CA GLN A 94 3.60 18.68 0.38
C GLN A 94 2.57 19.60 -0.26
N ASP A 95 1.33 19.54 0.21
CA ASP A 95 0.22 20.29 -0.35
C ASP A 95 -0.75 20.79 0.71
N ASP A 96 -1.50 21.84 0.35
CA ASP A 96 -2.48 22.49 1.20
C ASP A 96 -3.49 21.53 1.83
N GLU A 97 -3.94 20.49 1.08
CA GLU A 97 -4.88 19.48 1.57
C GLU A 97 -4.24 18.60 2.65
N VAL A 98 -3.01 18.14 2.45
CA VAL A 98 -2.24 17.34 3.42
C VAL A 98 -1.89 18.19 4.65
N GLU A 99 -1.41 19.41 4.42
CA GLU A 99 -1.09 20.34 5.50
C GLU A 99 -2.32 20.71 6.34
N ALA A 100 -3.51 20.81 5.72
CA ALA A 100 -4.75 21.04 6.45
C ALA A 100 -5.06 19.91 7.44
N VAL A 101 -4.88 18.65 7.03
CA VAL A 101 -5.06 17.48 7.92
C VAL A 101 -4.02 17.49 9.03
N VAL A 102 -2.75 17.78 8.72
CA VAL A 102 -1.69 17.84 9.74
C VAL A 102 -1.96 18.96 10.77
N ARG A 103 -2.37 20.14 10.32
CA ARG A 103 -2.76 21.25 11.21
C ARG A 103 -3.96 20.90 12.08
N ALA A 104 -5.00 20.28 11.48
CA ALA A 104 -6.20 19.85 12.22
C ALA A 104 -5.89 18.77 13.27
N ALA A 105 -4.87 17.96 13.04
CA ALA A 105 -4.44 16.94 13.99
C ALA A 105 -3.77 17.50 15.25
N ALA A 106 -3.50 18.81 15.32
CA ALA A 106 -2.97 19.51 16.51
C ALA A 106 -1.75 18.81 17.14
N GLY A 107 -0.77 18.43 16.31
CA GLY A 107 0.48 17.77 16.73
C GLY A 107 0.38 16.25 16.90
N ARG A 108 -0.80 15.66 16.71
CA ARG A 108 -0.98 14.19 16.78
C ARG A 108 -0.54 13.46 15.50
N LEU A 109 -0.31 14.15 14.41
CA LEU A 109 0.15 13.57 13.15
C LEU A 109 1.48 14.17 12.76
N VAL A 110 2.50 13.32 12.64
CA VAL A 110 3.87 13.71 12.30
C VAL A 110 4.28 13.00 11.01
N LEU A 111 4.56 13.77 9.96
CA LEU A 111 5.04 13.24 8.69
C LEU A 111 6.57 13.21 8.69
N LEU A 112 7.13 12.06 8.35
CA LEU A 112 8.56 11.81 8.24
C LEU A 112 8.91 11.51 6.78
N TYR A 113 9.68 12.37 6.14
CA TYR A 113 10.05 12.18 4.74
C TYR A 113 11.31 11.34 4.61
N LEU A 114 11.20 10.24 3.88
CA LEU A 114 12.35 9.39 3.55
C LEU A 114 13.27 10.10 2.54
N PRO A 115 14.57 9.79 2.54
CA PRO A 115 15.49 10.35 1.55
C PRO A 115 15.05 10.04 0.12
N THR A 116 15.27 10.98 -0.78
CA THR A 116 14.96 10.84 -2.20
C THR A 116 15.68 9.63 -2.80
N TYR A 117 15.01 8.90 -3.69
CA TYR A 117 15.54 7.70 -4.34
C TYR A 117 15.96 6.56 -3.40
N SER A 118 15.32 6.44 -2.25
CA SER A 118 15.66 5.39 -1.26
C SER A 118 14.47 4.44 -0.97
N PRO A 119 13.88 3.77 -1.99
CA PRO A 119 12.71 2.90 -1.78
C PRO A 119 13.00 1.71 -0.86
N TRP A 120 14.27 1.30 -0.70
CA TRP A 120 14.67 0.25 0.24
C TRP A 120 14.48 0.63 1.72
N LEU A 121 14.32 1.93 2.03
CA LEU A 121 14.00 2.42 3.37
C LEU A 121 12.50 2.37 3.67
N ASN A 122 11.66 2.09 2.66
CA ASN A 122 10.23 1.99 2.83
C ASN A 122 9.77 0.51 2.76
N PRO A 123 9.62 -0.19 3.89
CA PRO A 123 9.30 -1.60 3.91
C PRO A 123 7.92 -1.95 3.32
N ILE A 124 7.01 -0.99 3.16
CA ILE A 124 5.72 -1.20 2.50
C ILE A 124 5.90 -1.64 1.02
N GLU A 125 7.02 -1.28 0.39
CA GLU A 125 7.36 -1.72 -0.96
C GLU A 125 7.49 -3.26 -1.05
N MET A 126 7.91 -3.92 0.03
CA MET A 126 7.93 -5.38 0.11
C MET A 126 6.51 -5.95 0.09
N LEU A 127 5.57 -5.28 0.76
CA LEU A 127 4.15 -5.66 0.74
C LEU A 127 3.54 -5.48 -0.65
N TRP A 128 3.86 -4.39 -1.35
CA TRP A 128 3.40 -4.18 -2.74
C TRP A 128 3.96 -5.23 -3.70
N ARG A 129 5.22 -5.60 -3.53
CA ARG A 129 5.85 -6.66 -4.32
C ARG A 129 5.20 -8.01 -4.07
N HIS A 130 4.91 -8.31 -2.80
CA HIS A 130 4.24 -9.52 -2.39
C HIS A 130 2.79 -9.57 -2.93
N PHE A 131 2.04 -8.49 -2.79
CA PHE A 131 0.71 -8.32 -3.38
C PHE A 131 0.71 -8.59 -4.89
N ARG A 132 1.63 -7.97 -5.65
CA ARG A 132 1.72 -8.21 -7.08
C ARG A 132 1.98 -9.67 -7.41
N ARG A 133 2.84 -10.32 -6.65
CA ARG A 133 3.17 -11.74 -6.86
C ARG A 133 1.98 -12.67 -6.65
N GLU A 134 1.15 -12.40 -5.66
CA GLU A 134 0.01 -13.24 -5.31
C GLU A 134 -1.26 -12.92 -6.10
N VAL A 135 -1.42 -11.69 -6.54
CA VAL A 135 -2.71 -11.25 -7.11
C VAL A 135 -2.62 -10.92 -8.59
N THR A 136 -1.58 -10.21 -9.05
CA THR A 136 -1.60 -9.63 -10.40
C THR A 136 -0.59 -10.24 -11.39
N HIS A 137 0.39 -11.03 -10.92
CA HIS A 137 1.36 -11.65 -11.82
C HIS A 137 0.72 -12.73 -12.69
N CYS A 138 0.82 -12.53 -14.00
CA CYS A 138 0.31 -13.45 -15.03
C CYS A 138 -1.19 -13.79 -14.88
N GLU A 139 -1.95 -12.94 -14.19
CA GLU A 139 -3.37 -13.14 -13.94
C GLU A 139 -4.21 -12.15 -14.77
N LEU A 140 -5.18 -12.67 -15.50
CA LEU A 140 -6.17 -11.87 -16.21
C LEU A 140 -7.49 -11.88 -15.44
N PHE A 141 -7.92 -10.71 -14.99
CA PHE A 141 -9.22 -10.52 -14.37
C PHE A 141 -10.30 -10.22 -15.43
N ALA A 142 -11.50 -10.79 -15.26
CA ALA A 142 -12.63 -10.56 -16.13
C ALA A 142 -13.06 -9.08 -16.23
N SER A 143 -12.73 -8.28 -15.21
CA SER A 143 -13.00 -6.84 -15.16
C SER A 143 -12.12 -6.14 -14.13
N VAL A 144 -12.02 -4.82 -14.24
CA VAL A 144 -11.40 -3.98 -13.20
C VAL A 144 -12.08 -4.15 -11.84
N LYS A 145 -13.40 -4.39 -11.81
CA LYS A 145 -14.14 -4.67 -10.58
C LYS A 145 -13.66 -5.97 -9.93
N ALA A 146 -13.44 -7.01 -10.71
CA ALA A 146 -12.90 -8.28 -10.21
C ALA A 146 -11.48 -8.13 -9.69
N LEU A 147 -10.62 -7.38 -10.39
CA LEU A 147 -9.27 -7.03 -9.93
C LEU A 147 -9.30 -6.31 -8.58
N LEU A 148 -10.15 -5.27 -8.45
CA LEU A 148 -10.28 -4.53 -7.18
C LEU A 148 -10.82 -5.40 -6.05
N ALA A 149 -11.76 -6.31 -6.34
CA ALA A 149 -12.28 -7.25 -5.37
C ALA A 149 -11.18 -8.21 -4.86
N ALA A 150 -10.36 -8.75 -5.78
CA ALA A 150 -9.22 -9.59 -5.41
C ALA A 150 -8.18 -8.82 -4.58
N ALA A 151 -7.87 -7.59 -4.97
CA ALA A 151 -6.97 -6.72 -4.21
C ALA A 151 -7.50 -6.43 -2.80
N THR A 152 -8.78 -6.09 -2.68
CA THR A 152 -9.43 -5.86 -1.37
C THR A 152 -9.41 -7.13 -0.51
N ALA A 153 -9.71 -8.28 -1.10
CA ALA A 153 -9.68 -9.58 -0.40
C ALA A 153 -8.27 -9.92 0.10
N PHE A 154 -7.23 -9.62 -0.67
CA PHE A 154 -5.84 -9.79 -0.25
C PHE A 154 -5.56 -9.00 1.04
N PHE A 155 -5.78 -7.70 1.06
CA PHE A 155 -5.49 -6.88 2.25
C PHE A 155 -6.41 -7.24 3.43
N ALA A 156 -7.68 -7.59 3.18
CA ALA A 156 -8.57 -8.07 4.24
C ALA A 156 -8.09 -9.40 4.86
N ARG A 157 -7.50 -10.30 4.06
CA ARG A 157 -6.90 -11.54 4.56
C ARG A 157 -5.69 -11.26 5.44
N TYR A 158 -4.79 -10.39 5.00
CA TYR A 158 -3.59 -10.02 5.76
C TYR A 158 -3.95 -9.26 7.05
N ASN A 159 -4.98 -8.43 7.04
CA ASN A 159 -5.48 -7.77 8.26
C ASN A 159 -6.15 -8.71 9.27
N ARG A 160 -6.56 -9.93 8.87
CA ARG A 160 -7.02 -10.97 9.81
C ARG A 160 -5.85 -11.67 10.54
N ASP A 161 -4.68 -11.70 9.92
CA ASP A 161 -3.45 -12.21 10.52
C ASP A 161 -2.28 -11.24 10.20
N PRO A 162 -2.19 -10.11 10.93
CA PRO A 162 -1.20 -9.07 10.65
C PRO A 162 0.26 -9.51 10.86
N GLN A 163 0.49 -10.62 11.57
CA GLN A 163 1.84 -11.20 11.71
C GLN A 163 2.42 -11.64 10.38
N GLN A 164 1.59 -12.08 9.44
CA GLN A 164 2.04 -12.35 8.07
C GLN A 164 2.55 -11.09 7.38
N THR A 165 1.88 -9.94 7.59
CA THR A 165 2.35 -8.66 7.06
C THR A 165 3.71 -8.29 7.63
N LEU A 166 3.91 -8.40 8.95
CA LEU A 166 5.20 -8.14 9.60
C LEU A 166 6.31 -9.03 9.01
N SER A 167 6.02 -10.31 8.79
CA SER A 167 6.97 -11.23 8.15
C SER A 167 7.33 -10.78 6.73
N VAL A 168 6.34 -10.35 5.93
CA VAL A 168 6.55 -9.88 4.54
C VAL A 168 7.41 -8.62 4.49
N ILE A 169 7.18 -7.66 5.37
CA ILE A 169 7.92 -6.39 5.41
C ILE A 169 9.24 -6.50 6.18
N GLY A 170 9.58 -7.66 6.72
CA GLY A 170 10.79 -7.88 7.49
C GLY A 170 10.82 -7.20 8.86
N ALA A 171 9.65 -6.79 9.37
CA ALA A 171 9.54 -6.23 10.72
C ALA A 171 9.57 -7.37 11.76
N LYS A 172 10.33 -7.16 12.83
CA LYS A 172 10.29 -8.07 13.97
C LYS A 172 9.08 -7.74 14.83
N PRO A 173 8.32 -8.73 15.32
CA PRO A 173 7.29 -8.48 16.32
C PRO A 173 7.90 -7.70 17.49
N ALA A 174 7.15 -6.72 18.02
CA ALA A 174 7.56 -6.05 19.24
C ALA A 174 7.73 -7.14 20.32
N ILE A 175 8.91 -7.23 20.90
CA ILE A 175 9.13 -8.10 22.06
C ILE A 175 8.26 -7.52 23.17
N ALA A 176 7.26 -8.28 23.61
CA ALA A 176 6.46 -7.90 24.77
C ALA A 176 7.42 -7.72 25.96
N ALA A 177 7.46 -6.49 26.47
CA ALA A 177 8.23 -6.15 27.66
C ALA A 177 7.50 -6.62 28.91
#